data_078585ec59cee85c7cfe916d9a557967
#
_entry.id   078585ec59cee85c7cfe916d9a557967
#
_cell.length_a   1.000
_cell.length_b   1.000
_cell.length_c   1.000
_cell.angle_alpha   90.00
_cell.angle_beta   90.00
_cell.angle_gamma   90.00
#
_symmetry.space_group_name_H-M   'P 1'
#
loop_
_entity.id
_entity.type
_entity.pdbx_description
1 polymer ?
#
loop_
_entity_poly.entity_id
_entity_poly.type
_entity_poly.pdbx_seq_one_letter_code
_entity_poly.pdbx_strand_id
1 'polypeptide(L)'
;MRRALLALTMIAAPAQARDSLGIWNEWGAFRDSGVPRCYAIAMAHASSRRTNQSQPYLSIGIWPKRGVRGEVHFHLSRRLTAGAEAVLTIGSDKYPLLTGAGDAWASDKRMDAAIIAALRSARNLAISARAADGLAFRDLYHLDGAASAMDAAALGCAQN
;
A
#
# COMPACT_ATOMS: atom_id res chain seq x y z
N MET A 1 -63.39 2.81 -0.01
CA MET A 1 -62.09 2.58 0.70
C MET A 1 -60.96 2.67 -0.32
N ARG A 2 -60.27 3.83 -0.40
CA ARG A 2 -59.16 4.07 -1.33
C ARG A 2 -57.86 3.64 -0.65
N ARG A 3 -57.19 2.61 -1.17
CA ARG A 3 -55.89 2.16 -0.73
C ARG A 3 -54.82 3.03 -1.42
N ALA A 4 -54.16 3.91 -0.66
CA ALA A 4 -53.00 4.66 -1.15
C ALA A 4 -51.78 3.72 -1.11
N LEU A 5 -51.22 3.41 -2.28
CA LEU A 5 -49.89 2.76 -2.39
C LEU A 5 -48.81 3.83 -2.16
N LEU A 6 -48.10 3.74 -1.05
CA LEU A 6 -46.84 4.50 -0.87
C LEU A 6 -45.75 3.82 -1.71
N ALA A 7 -45.32 4.51 -2.75
CA ALA A 7 -44.11 4.12 -3.50
C ALA A 7 -42.86 4.53 -2.70
N LEU A 8 -42.13 3.54 -2.19
CA LEU A 8 -40.84 3.73 -1.50
C LEU A 8 -39.77 3.91 -2.57
N THR A 9 -39.34 5.15 -2.82
CA THR A 9 -38.20 5.43 -3.71
C THR A 9 -36.88 5.10 -2.99
N MET A 10 -36.22 4.02 -3.41
CA MET A 10 -34.86 3.71 -2.99
C MET A 10 -33.86 4.70 -3.64
N ILE A 11 -33.27 5.58 -2.86
CA ILE A 11 -32.16 6.43 -3.29
C ILE A 11 -30.90 5.57 -3.27
N ALA A 12 -30.41 5.16 -4.42
CA ALA A 12 -29.13 4.49 -4.57
C ALA A 12 -28.01 5.54 -4.33
N ALA A 13 -27.27 5.42 -3.24
CA ALA A 13 -26.06 6.22 -3.02
C ALA A 13 -25.01 5.84 -4.08
N PRO A 14 -24.32 6.82 -4.71
CA PRO A 14 -23.25 6.51 -5.66
C PRO A 14 -22.13 5.77 -4.94
N ALA A 15 -21.85 4.54 -5.34
CA ALA A 15 -20.65 3.82 -4.92
C ALA A 15 -19.44 4.57 -5.50
N GLN A 16 -18.60 5.13 -4.64
CA GLN A 16 -17.35 5.76 -5.07
C GLN A 16 -16.39 4.65 -5.53
N ALA A 17 -16.39 4.38 -6.83
CA ALA A 17 -15.52 3.40 -7.44
C ALA A 17 -14.09 3.96 -7.50
N ARG A 18 -13.10 3.11 -7.16
CA ARG A 18 -11.70 3.39 -7.43
C ARG A 18 -11.43 3.20 -8.92
N ASP A 19 -10.79 4.16 -9.55
CA ASP A 19 -10.39 4.03 -10.94
C ASP A 19 -9.12 3.18 -11.03
N SER A 20 -9.16 2.08 -11.77
CA SER A 20 -7.97 1.31 -12.09
C SER A 20 -7.20 2.01 -13.21
N LEU A 21 -5.93 2.30 -12.95
CA LEU A 21 -4.99 2.89 -13.92
C LEU A 21 -4.20 1.81 -14.67
N GLY A 22 -4.25 0.57 -14.20
CA GLY A 22 -3.64 -0.60 -14.81
C GLY A 22 -3.11 -1.60 -13.79
N ILE A 23 -2.76 -2.79 -14.30
CA ILE A 23 -2.16 -3.88 -13.52
C ILE A 23 -0.96 -4.43 -14.30
N TRP A 24 0.17 -4.61 -13.61
CA TRP A 24 1.43 -5.14 -14.12
C TRP A 24 1.92 -6.23 -13.19
N ASN A 25 1.77 -7.48 -13.57
CA ASN A 25 2.03 -8.65 -12.73
C ASN A 25 1.29 -8.57 -11.38
N GLU A 26 2.00 -8.52 -10.27
CA GLU A 26 1.42 -8.43 -8.91
C GLU A 26 1.17 -6.98 -8.46
N TRP A 27 1.48 -5.99 -9.32
CA TRP A 27 1.33 -4.56 -9.02
C TRP A 27 0.13 -3.95 -9.72
N GLY A 28 -0.70 -3.25 -8.97
CA GLY A 28 -1.78 -2.42 -9.49
C GLY A 28 -1.56 -0.94 -9.23
N ALA A 29 -2.04 -0.08 -10.12
CA ALA A 29 -2.14 1.36 -9.90
C ALA A 29 -3.60 1.79 -9.91
N PHE A 30 -3.94 2.67 -8.99
CA PHE A 30 -5.31 3.13 -8.77
C PHE A 30 -5.37 4.63 -8.50
N ARG A 31 -6.49 5.22 -8.87
CA ARG A 31 -6.88 6.57 -8.48
C ARG A 31 -8.14 6.50 -7.62
N ASP A 32 -8.10 7.18 -6.49
CA ASP A 32 -9.22 7.30 -5.57
C ASP A 32 -9.76 8.72 -5.66
N SER A 33 -10.88 8.89 -6.35
CA SER A 33 -11.48 10.20 -6.60
C SER A 33 -12.12 10.83 -5.36
N GLY A 34 -12.59 10.01 -4.42
CA GLY A 34 -13.19 10.45 -3.16
C GLY A 34 -12.15 11.03 -2.18
N VAL A 35 -10.94 10.48 -2.21
CA VAL A 35 -9.77 11.02 -1.52
C VAL A 35 -8.74 11.29 -2.60
N PRO A 36 -8.50 12.56 -3.04
CA PRO A 36 -7.65 12.84 -4.20
C PRO A 36 -6.24 12.29 -4.02
N ARG A 37 -6.06 11.03 -4.35
CA ARG A 37 -4.79 10.30 -4.29
C ARG A 37 -4.70 9.30 -5.42
N CYS A 38 -3.48 9.01 -5.84
CA CYS A 38 -3.15 7.85 -6.65
C CYS A 38 -2.15 6.99 -5.90
N TYR A 39 -2.11 5.71 -6.18
CA TYR A 39 -1.16 4.83 -5.52
C TYR A 39 -0.86 3.61 -6.37
N ALA A 40 0.37 3.12 -6.26
CA ALA A 40 0.75 1.79 -6.67
C ALA A 40 0.69 0.86 -5.45
N ILE A 41 0.27 -0.38 -5.65
CA ILE A 41 0.10 -1.35 -4.56
C ILE A 41 0.42 -2.77 -5.05
N ALA A 42 1.03 -3.56 -4.17
CA ALA A 42 1.19 -5.00 -4.35
C ALA A 42 0.94 -5.73 -3.03
N MET A 43 0.36 -6.92 -3.12
CA MET A 43 0.27 -7.85 -1.99
C MET A 43 1.59 -8.61 -1.84
N ALA A 44 1.94 -9.00 -0.61
CA ALA A 44 3.05 -9.91 -0.43
C ALA A 44 2.73 -11.26 -1.09
N HIS A 45 3.66 -11.78 -1.91
CA HIS A 45 3.52 -13.09 -2.55
C HIS A 45 3.77 -14.23 -1.56
N ALA A 46 4.61 -13.99 -0.53
CA ALA A 46 4.82 -14.89 0.58
C ALA A 46 4.92 -14.09 1.89
N SER A 47 4.32 -14.61 2.94
CA SER A 47 4.33 -13.98 4.24
C SER A 47 4.26 -15.00 5.36
N SER A 48 4.69 -14.59 6.55
CA SER A 48 4.53 -15.36 7.78
C SER A 48 3.13 -15.18 8.42
N ARG A 49 2.14 -14.76 7.62
CA ARG A 49 0.76 -14.55 8.05
C ARG A 49 0.14 -15.83 8.61
N ARG A 50 -0.60 -15.69 9.70
CA ARG A 50 -1.47 -16.75 10.24
C ARG A 50 -2.88 -16.61 9.65
N THR A 51 -3.66 -17.68 9.70
CA THR A 51 -4.97 -17.81 9.04
C THR A 51 -5.96 -16.66 9.27
N ASN A 52 -5.91 -15.97 10.39
CA ASN A 52 -6.84 -14.88 10.75
C ASN A 52 -6.18 -13.49 10.77
N GLN A 53 -5.05 -13.31 10.09
CA GLN A 53 -4.34 -12.04 10.03
C GLN A 53 -4.56 -11.33 8.70
N SER A 54 -4.40 -10.00 8.70
CA SER A 54 -4.53 -9.19 7.51
C SER A 54 -3.56 -9.61 6.40
N GLN A 55 -3.98 -9.49 5.15
CA GLN A 55 -3.10 -9.66 4.01
C GLN A 55 -2.08 -8.52 3.98
N PRO A 56 -0.77 -8.80 4.06
CA PRO A 56 0.24 -7.77 3.99
C PRO A 56 0.34 -7.17 2.58
N TYR A 57 0.55 -5.87 2.52
CA TYR A 57 0.73 -5.15 1.26
C TYR A 57 1.75 -4.00 1.40
N LEU A 58 2.33 -3.63 0.28
CA LEU A 58 3.12 -2.43 0.10
C LEU A 58 2.35 -1.47 -0.79
N SER A 59 2.26 -0.20 -0.41
CA SER A 59 1.72 0.86 -1.25
C SER A 59 2.67 2.06 -1.35
N ILE A 60 2.70 2.67 -2.53
CA ILE A 60 3.38 3.95 -2.77
C ILE A 60 2.31 4.98 -3.12
N GLY A 61 2.04 5.87 -2.17
CA GLY A 61 0.95 6.84 -2.24
C GLY A 61 1.39 8.21 -2.74
N ILE A 62 0.51 8.85 -3.53
CA ILE A 62 0.67 10.20 -4.07
C ILE A 62 -0.57 10.99 -3.68
N TRP A 63 -0.36 12.12 -2.98
CA TRP A 63 -1.43 13.05 -2.60
C TRP A 63 -1.10 14.46 -3.10
N PRO A 64 -1.54 14.84 -4.32
CA PRO A 64 -1.18 16.11 -4.94
C PRO A 64 -1.51 17.32 -4.07
N LYS A 65 -2.69 17.35 -3.47
CA LYS A 65 -3.15 18.46 -2.59
C LYS A 65 -2.33 18.59 -1.29
N ARG A 66 -1.60 17.55 -0.89
CA ARG A 66 -0.72 17.53 0.29
C ARG A 66 0.76 17.71 -0.07
N GLY A 67 1.08 17.83 -1.36
CA GLY A 67 2.46 17.88 -1.86
C GLY A 67 3.25 16.59 -1.62
N VAL A 68 2.57 15.45 -1.42
CA VAL A 68 3.19 14.14 -1.25
C VAL A 68 3.29 13.47 -2.61
N ARG A 69 4.53 13.18 -3.04
CA ARG A 69 4.83 12.60 -4.37
C ARG A 69 5.24 11.14 -4.35
N GLY A 70 5.28 10.53 -3.18
CA GLY A 70 5.62 9.12 -2.99
C GLY A 70 5.81 8.87 -1.50
N GLU A 71 4.84 8.27 -0.85
CA GLU A 71 4.92 7.81 0.53
C GLU A 71 4.91 6.29 0.53
N VAL A 72 5.97 5.70 1.05
CA VAL A 72 6.10 4.25 1.15
C VAL A 72 5.44 3.77 2.43
N HIS A 73 4.46 2.90 2.29
CA HIS A 73 3.70 2.33 3.40
C HIS A 73 3.59 0.83 3.26
N PHE A 74 3.90 0.11 4.32
CA PHE A 74 3.70 -1.33 4.47
C PHE A 74 2.60 -1.60 5.49
N HIS A 75 1.61 -2.38 5.10
CA HIS A 75 0.76 -3.10 6.04
C HIS A 75 1.37 -4.47 6.28
N LEU A 76 1.66 -4.78 7.54
CA LEU A 76 2.44 -5.98 7.91
C LEU A 76 1.53 -7.18 8.12
N SER A 77 2.06 -8.38 7.90
CA SER A 77 1.35 -9.64 8.17
C SER A 77 1.06 -9.88 9.65
N ARG A 78 1.75 -9.17 10.54
CA ARG A 78 1.65 -9.38 11.99
C ARG A 78 1.75 -8.05 12.75
N ARG A 79 1.05 -7.97 13.86
CA ARG A 79 1.13 -6.81 14.75
C ARG A 79 2.45 -6.78 15.50
N LEU A 80 2.96 -5.57 15.72
CA LEU A 80 4.18 -5.29 16.46
C LEU A 80 3.85 -4.77 17.85
N THR A 81 4.79 -4.90 18.79
CA THR A 81 4.79 -4.12 20.04
C THR A 81 5.17 -2.67 19.73
N ALA A 82 4.77 -1.75 20.58
CA ALA A 82 5.17 -0.36 20.47
C ALA A 82 6.71 -0.25 20.48
N GLY A 83 7.27 0.50 19.52
CA GLY A 83 8.71 0.71 19.39
C GLY A 83 9.50 -0.48 18.82
N ALA A 84 8.83 -1.55 18.36
CA ALA A 84 9.53 -2.63 17.69
C ALA A 84 10.12 -2.15 16.35
N GLU A 85 11.31 -2.66 16.02
CA GLU A 85 11.97 -2.35 14.76
C GLU A 85 11.46 -3.22 13.62
N ALA A 86 11.28 -2.60 12.43
CA ALA A 86 11.10 -3.30 11.18
C ALA A 86 12.18 -2.87 10.20
N VAL A 87 12.75 -3.83 9.47
CA VAL A 87 13.79 -3.58 8.49
C VAL A 87 13.33 -4.02 7.11
N LEU A 88 13.31 -3.08 6.19
CA LEU A 88 13.14 -3.34 4.77
C LEU A 88 14.50 -3.67 4.16
N THR A 89 14.57 -4.74 3.36
CA THR A 89 15.75 -5.13 2.60
C THR A 89 15.42 -5.16 1.11
N ILE A 90 16.16 -4.44 0.29
CA ILE A 90 16.04 -4.41 -1.17
C ILE A 90 17.43 -4.66 -1.75
N GLY A 91 17.63 -5.81 -2.39
CA GLY A 91 18.98 -6.24 -2.80
C GLY A 91 19.91 -6.36 -1.59
N SER A 92 20.99 -5.56 -1.56
CA SER A 92 21.93 -5.45 -0.42
C SER A 92 21.56 -4.37 0.58
N ASP A 93 20.69 -3.45 0.23
CA ASP A 93 20.38 -2.27 1.01
C ASP A 93 19.35 -2.56 2.10
N LYS A 94 19.55 -1.92 3.26
CA LYS A 94 18.69 -2.04 4.42
C LYS A 94 18.16 -0.68 4.85
N TYR A 95 16.86 -0.58 5.07
CA TYR A 95 16.15 0.62 5.48
C TYR A 95 15.42 0.34 6.79
N PRO A 96 15.85 0.94 7.92
CA PRO A 96 15.08 0.88 9.15
C PRO A 96 13.82 1.73 9.01
N LEU A 97 12.66 1.13 9.30
CA LEU A 97 11.37 1.78 9.12
C LEU A 97 10.80 2.27 10.45
N LEU A 98 10.03 3.35 10.41
CA LEU A 98 9.12 3.72 11.49
C LEU A 98 7.98 2.73 11.55
N THR A 99 7.57 2.33 12.75
CA THR A 99 6.55 1.31 12.94
C THR A 99 5.37 1.81 13.75
N GLY A 100 4.18 1.35 13.35
CA GLY A 100 2.95 1.36 14.15
C GLY A 100 2.59 -0.06 14.59
N ALA A 101 1.35 -0.24 15.07
CA ALA A 101 0.91 -1.55 15.57
C ALA A 101 0.88 -2.66 14.50
N GLY A 102 0.60 -2.32 13.25
CA GLY A 102 0.50 -3.27 12.13
C GLY A 102 1.03 -2.70 10.82
N ASP A 103 1.68 -1.55 10.89
CA ASP A 103 2.10 -0.79 9.73
C ASP A 103 3.53 -0.30 9.90
N ALA A 104 4.21 -0.01 8.76
CA ALA A 104 5.55 0.56 8.76
C ALA A 104 5.71 1.57 7.61
N TRP A 105 6.53 2.60 7.83
CA TRP A 105 6.76 3.71 6.89
C TRP A 105 8.23 4.06 6.80
N ALA A 106 8.62 4.70 5.71
CA ALA A 106 9.89 5.41 5.66
C ALA A 106 9.93 6.51 6.72
N SER A 107 11.11 6.80 7.27
CA SER A 107 11.27 7.80 8.34
C SER A 107 11.06 9.24 7.86
N ASP A 108 11.32 9.49 6.59
CA ASP A 108 11.25 10.82 5.97
C ASP A 108 11.17 10.72 4.43
N LYS A 109 10.94 11.88 3.78
CA LYS A 109 10.85 11.98 2.32
C LYS A 109 12.13 11.57 1.57
N ARG A 110 13.32 11.67 2.20
CA ARG A 110 14.58 11.24 1.59
C ARG A 110 14.61 9.71 1.55
N MET A 111 14.20 9.05 2.63
CA MET A 111 14.12 7.59 2.67
C MET A 111 13.03 7.08 1.72
N ASP A 112 11.86 7.73 1.64
CA ASP A 112 10.84 7.42 0.62
C ASP A 112 11.46 7.41 -0.78
N ALA A 113 12.17 8.49 -1.15
CA ALA A 113 12.78 8.61 -2.47
C ALA A 113 13.86 7.53 -2.71
N ALA A 114 14.67 7.19 -1.71
CA ALA A 114 15.70 6.15 -1.81
C ALA A 114 15.06 4.76 -2.00
N ILE A 115 14.03 4.43 -1.23
CA ILE A 115 13.29 3.18 -1.37
C ILE A 115 12.64 3.11 -2.75
N ILE A 116 11.94 4.15 -3.21
CA ILE A 116 11.30 4.20 -4.53
C ILE A 116 12.32 4.01 -5.65
N ALA A 117 13.51 4.60 -5.54
CA ALA A 117 14.57 4.39 -6.51
C ALA A 117 15.04 2.92 -6.54
N ALA A 118 15.23 2.30 -5.37
CA ALA A 118 15.64 0.90 -5.25
C ALA A 118 14.56 -0.07 -5.79
N LEU A 119 13.26 0.23 -5.56
CA LEU A 119 12.14 -0.57 -6.09
C LEU A 119 12.13 -0.67 -7.61
N ARG A 120 12.67 0.34 -8.33
CA ARG A 120 12.69 0.38 -9.79
C ARG A 120 13.72 -0.55 -10.42
N SER A 121 14.74 -0.95 -9.68
CA SER A 121 15.88 -1.71 -10.21
C SER A 121 16.03 -3.10 -9.62
N ALA A 122 15.46 -3.36 -8.46
CA ALA A 122 15.54 -4.65 -7.79
C ALA A 122 14.47 -5.63 -8.31
N ARG A 123 14.66 -6.91 -8.02
CA ARG A 123 13.70 -7.97 -8.37
C ARG A 123 12.77 -8.33 -7.23
N ASN A 124 13.26 -8.22 -6.00
CA ASN A 124 12.53 -8.63 -4.80
C ASN A 124 12.85 -7.69 -3.66
N LEU A 125 11.95 -7.61 -2.72
CA LEU A 125 12.17 -7.02 -1.41
C LEU A 125 11.63 -7.94 -0.30
N ALA A 126 12.13 -7.69 0.90
CA ALA A 126 11.63 -8.32 2.12
C ALA A 126 11.50 -7.30 3.23
N ILE A 127 10.41 -7.34 3.97
CA ILE A 127 10.31 -6.67 5.25
C ILE A 127 10.37 -7.71 6.37
N SER A 128 11.18 -7.47 7.37
CA SER A 128 11.39 -8.37 8.50
C SER A 128 11.22 -7.62 9.82
N ALA A 129 10.53 -8.24 10.77
CA ALA A 129 10.36 -7.71 12.10
C ALA A 129 10.10 -8.83 13.11
N ARG A 130 9.96 -8.46 14.39
CA ARG A 130 9.50 -9.34 15.45
C ARG A 130 8.10 -8.93 15.89
N ALA A 131 7.18 -9.87 15.81
CA ALA A 131 5.77 -9.64 16.16
C ALA A 131 5.58 -9.50 17.69
N ALA A 132 4.40 -9.02 18.08
CA ALA A 132 4.04 -8.82 19.50
C ALA A 132 4.06 -10.10 20.34
N ASP A 133 3.92 -11.28 19.71
CA ASP A 133 4.07 -12.59 20.36
C ASP A 133 5.54 -13.07 20.42
N GLY A 134 6.50 -12.21 20.07
CA GLY A 134 7.93 -12.49 20.13
C GLY A 134 8.48 -13.26 18.93
N LEU A 135 7.65 -13.73 17.99
CA LEU A 135 8.10 -14.50 16.84
C LEU A 135 8.58 -13.58 15.71
N ALA A 136 9.72 -13.92 15.12
CA ALA A 136 10.18 -13.25 13.90
C ALA A 136 9.25 -13.58 12.73
N PHE A 137 9.05 -12.61 11.82
CA PHE A 137 8.30 -12.80 10.59
C PHE A 137 8.97 -12.09 9.42
N ARG A 138 8.57 -12.48 8.23
CA ARG A 138 9.06 -11.91 6.98
C ARG A 138 7.95 -11.90 5.94
N ASP A 139 7.74 -10.75 5.31
CA ASP A 139 6.83 -10.57 4.17
C ASP A 139 7.66 -10.28 2.93
N LEU A 140 7.41 -11.02 1.84
CA LEU A 140 8.20 -10.99 0.61
C LEU A 140 7.35 -10.46 -0.54
N TYR A 141 7.98 -9.66 -1.42
CA TYR A 141 7.33 -9.06 -2.58
C TYR A 141 8.20 -9.23 -3.83
N HIS A 142 7.57 -9.57 -4.94
CA HIS A 142 8.17 -9.42 -6.27
C HIS A 142 8.03 -7.98 -6.75
N LEU A 143 9.03 -7.50 -7.48
CA LEU A 143 9.07 -6.12 -7.96
C LEU A 143 8.82 -5.99 -9.47
N ASP A 144 8.56 -7.10 -10.16
CA ASP A 144 8.15 -7.08 -11.56
C ASP A 144 6.83 -6.32 -11.71
N GLY A 145 6.85 -5.23 -12.49
CA GLY A 145 5.70 -4.35 -12.66
C GLY A 145 5.67 -3.14 -11.71
N ALA A 146 6.48 -3.12 -10.64
CA ALA A 146 6.51 -2.02 -9.68
C ALA A 146 6.75 -0.66 -10.33
N ALA A 147 7.78 -0.55 -11.19
CA ALA A 147 8.11 0.69 -11.89
C ALA A 147 6.95 1.20 -12.73
N SER A 148 6.33 0.34 -13.54
CA SER A 148 5.18 0.69 -14.40
C SER A 148 3.96 1.12 -13.58
N ALA A 149 3.65 0.43 -12.48
CA ALA A 149 2.55 0.80 -11.61
C ALA A 149 2.79 2.15 -10.91
N MET A 150 4.02 2.41 -10.43
CA MET A 150 4.39 3.71 -9.85
C MET A 150 4.29 4.85 -10.86
N ASP A 151 4.71 4.63 -12.11
CA ASP A 151 4.61 5.63 -13.17
C ASP A 151 3.15 5.90 -13.55
N ALA A 152 2.33 4.86 -13.66
CA ALA A 152 0.90 5.02 -13.92
C ALA A 152 0.18 5.79 -12.80
N ALA A 153 0.52 5.51 -11.54
CA ALA A 153 -0.02 6.27 -10.40
C ALA A 153 0.42 7.74 -10.45
N ALA A 154 1.69 8.02 -10.77
CA ALA A 154 2.20 9.38 -10.88
C ALA A 154 1.51 10.16 -12.02
N LEU A 155 1.37 9.57 -13.20
CA LEU A 155 0.68 10.16 -14.35
C LEU A 155 -0.82 10.36 -14.07
N GLY A 156 -1.48 9.38 -13.45
CA GLY A 156 -2.89 9.48 -13.08
C GLY A 156 -3.21 10.63 -12.14
N CYS A 157 -2.27 11.02 -11.29
CA CYS A 157 -2.41 12.16 -10.39
C CYS A 157 -1.82 13.48 -10.92
N ALA A 158 -1.04 13.47 -11.99
CA ALA A 158 -0.50 14.69 -12.61
C ALA A 158 -1.57 15.46 -13.42
N GLN A 159 -2.66 14.81 -13.78
CA GLN A 159 -3.76 15.35 -14.60
C GLN A 159 -4.88 16.02 -13.77
N ASN A 160 -4.68 16.20 -12.46
CA ASN A 160 -5.67 16.78 -11.55
C ASN A 160 -5.18 18.10 -10.93
#